data_5b14a32b5a2f999aab796076163f5200
#
_entry.id   5b14a32b5a2f999aab796076163f5200
#
_cell.length_a   1.000
_cell.length_b   1.000
_cell.length_c   1.000
_cell.angle_alpha   90.00
_cell.angle_beta   90.00
_cell.angle_gamma   90.00
#
_symmetry.space_group_name_H-M   'P 1'
#
loop_
_entity.id
_entity.type
_entity.pdbx_description
1 polymer ?
#
loop_
_entity_poly.entity_id
_entity_poly.type
_entity_poly.pdbx_seq_one_letter_code
_entity_poly.pdbx_strand_id
1 'polypeptide(L)'
;RSTLFPYTTLFRSHEGIGRTGVVGVLRQGDGTRRLGLRADMDALPIVEATGLGYSSCHGGRMHACGHDGHTAMLLGAARYLAATRRFDGTLVLIFQPAEEGQGGAEAMLADGLLERFPCDALFGMHNMPGLEAGHLGFRAGPMMASQDLLSVTLEGVGGHGSMPHLSVDPLLAASSAVMALQSVVARNVDPQKAAVVTVGALQAGEAANVIPQRAVLRLSLRALDGQVREQVLQRVRQIIELQAASYGCQASIEHYPAYPVLVNSVEETEFARQVGVELAGAEQVAADRLGQRPVVERG
;
A
#
# COMPACT_ATOMS: atom_id res chain seq x y z
N ARG A 1 19.80 18.63 -13.85
CA ARG A 1 19.32 19.64 -12.86
C ARG A 1 17.82 19.45 -12.77
N SER A 2 17.34 19.05 -11.59
CA SER A 2 15.91 18.81 -11.33
C SER A 2 15.12 20.10 -11.49
N THR A 3 14.09 20.07 -12.34
CA THR A 3 13.18 21.20 -12.58
C THR A 3 11.94 21.16 -11.66
N LEU A 4 11.89 20.23 -10.72
CA LEU A 4 10.78 20.09 -9.77
C LEU A 4 10.53 21.35 -8.93
N PHE A 5 11.58 22.13 -8.65
CA PHE A 5 11.47 23.39 -7.93
C PHE A 5 12.12 24.54 -8.74
N PRO A 6 11.40 25.15 -9.70
CA PRO A 6 11.94 26.29 -10.45
C PRO A 6 12.25 27.52 -9.60
N TYR A 7 11.97 27.47 -8.29
CA TYR A 7 12.17 28.53 -7.30
C TYR A 7 13.20 28.14 -6.23
N THR A 8 14.33 27.57 -6.61
CA THR A 8 15.41 27.09 -5.72
C THR A 8 15.94 28.12 -4.74
N THR A 9 15.59 29.39 -4.86
CA THR A 9 15.91 30.43 -3.87
C THR A 9 14.96 30.45 -2.68
N LEU A 10 13.79 29.78 -2.75
CA LEU A 10 12.76 29.79 -1.69
C LEU A 10 12.78 28.53 -0.81
N PHE A 11 13.31 27.41 -1.33
CA PHE A 11 13.42 26.14 -0.64
C PHE A 11 14.84 25.61 -0.68
N ARG A 12 15.24 24.91 0.38
CA ARG A 12 16.36 23.97 0.28
C ARG A 12 15.80 22.62 -0.11
N SER A 13 16.11 22.16 -1.31
CA SER A 13 15.74 20.80 -1.77
C SER A 13 16.90 19.85 -1.57
N HIS A 14 16.56 18.63 -1.13
CA HIS A 14 17.46 17.51 -0.96
C HIS A 14 16.95 16.36 -1.79
N GLU A 15 17.73 15.94 -2.76
CA GLU A 15 17.39 14.87 -3.71
C GLU A 15 18.12 13.58 -3.34
N GLY A 16 17.60 12.44 -3.85
CA GLY A 16 18.25 11.16 -3.69
C GLY A 16 17.98 10.45 -2.36
N ILE A 17 17.04 10.95 -1.54
CA ILE A 17 16.65 10.30 -0.29
C ILE A 17 15.88 9.01 -0.62
N GLY A 18 16.37 7.86 -0.16
CA GLY A 18 15.82 6.57 -0.57
C GLY A 18 15.88 6.37 -2.10
N ARG A 19 17.00 6.76 -2.73
CA ARG A 19 17.34 6.75 -4.15
C ARG A 19 16.76 7.93 -4.96
N THR A 20 15.46 8.10 -5.04
CA THR A 20 14.82 9.11 -5.92
C THR A 20 13.86 10.04 -5.19
N GLY A 21 13.72 9.89 -3.86
CA GLY A 21 12.90 10.77 -3.05
C GLY A 21 13.48 12.19 -2.97
N VAL A 22 12.61 13.15 -2.78
CA VAL A 22 12.97 14.57 -2.65
C VAL A 22 12.37 15.14 -1.38
N VAL A 23 13.18 15.91 -0.64
CA VAL A 23 12.72 16.62 0.55
C VAL A 23 12.97 18.11 0.38
N GLY A 24 11.91 18.90 0.48
CA GLY A 24 11.99 20.36 0.52
C GLY A 24 11.89 20.86 1.96
N VAL A 25 12.75 21.81 2.36
CA VAL A 25 12.68 22.42 3.69
C VAL A 25 12.46 23.92 3.56
N LEU A 26 11.41 24.41 4.22
CA LEU A 26 11.08 25.82 4.28
C LEU A 26 10.98 26.25 5.74
N ARG A 27 11.78 27.25 6.12
CA ARG A 27 11.78 27.83 7.48
C ARG A 27 11.29 29.28 7.44
N GLN A 28 10.48 29.64 8.45
CA GLN A 28 10.02 31.00 8.68
C GLN A 28 9.94 31.29 10.17
N GLY A 29 10.38 32.49 10.59
CA GLY A 29 10.36 32.93 11.98
C GLY A 29 11.30 32.14 12.91
N ASP A 30 11.03 32.22 14.20
CA ASP A 30 11.84 31.62 15.28
C ASP A 30 11.17 30.40 15.93
N GLY A 31 9.96 30.04 15.48
CA GLY A 31 9.22 28.88 15.96
C GLY A 31 10.03 27.59 15.83
N THR A 32 9.91 26.71 16.82
CA THR A 32 10.66 25.45 16.90
C THR A 32 9.91 24.26 16.31
N ARG A 33 8.60 24.40 16.09
CA ARG A 33 7.76 23.30 15.55
C ARG A 33 8.11 22.97 14.10
N ARG A 34 8.05 21.68 13.80
CA ARG A 34 8.38 21.09 12.49
C ARG A 34 7.22 20.26 11.98
N LEU A 35 6.62 20.69 10.90
CA LEU A 35 5.49 20.02 10.27
C LEU A 35 5.96 19.33 8.99
N GLY A 36 5.75 18.03 8.93
CA GLY A 36 5.94 17.22 7.72
C GLY A 36 4.68 17.13 6.90
N LEU A 37 4.79 17.31 5.58
CA LEU A 37 3.74 17.06 4.61
C LEU A 37 4.27 16.09 3.55
N ARG A 38 3.55 14.99 3.31
CA ARG A 38 3.98 13.92 2.40
C ARG A 38 3.04 13.79 1.21
N ALA A 39 3.63 13.61 0.03
CA ALA A 39 2.97 13.06 -1.15
C ALA A 39 3.82 11.95 -1.74
N ASP A 40 3.18 10.92 -2.26
CA ASP A 40 3.79 9.92 -3.14
C ASP A 40 3.87 10.44 -4.58
N MET A 41 4.73 9.82 -5.41
CA MET A 41 5.04 10.35 -6.75
C MET A 41 5.01 9.27 -7.85
N ASP A 42 4.94 8.00 -7.51
CA ASP A 42 5.14 6.93 -8.48
C ASP A 42 3.89 6.63 -9.31
N ALA A 43 4.12 6.09 -10.51
CA ALA A 43 3.09 5.62 -11.42
C ALA A 43 3.10 4.08 -11.48
N LEU A 44 1.92 3.51 -11.70
CA LEU A 44 1.72 2.08 -11.88
C LEU A 44 2.14 1.59 -13.27
N PRO A 45 2.60 0.34 -13.41
CA PRO A 45 2.95 -0.26 -14.70
C PRO A 45 1.70 -0.70 -15.48
N ILE A 46 0.82 0.25 -15.77
CA ILE A 46 -0.47 0.07 -16.46
C ILE A 46 -0.44 0.85 -17.76
N VAL A 47 -1.00 0.27 -18.82
CA VAL A 47 -1.25 0.99 -20.09
C VAL A 47 -2.51 1.82 -19.90
N GLU A 48 -2.37 3.14 -19.94
CA GLU A 48 -3.51 4.03 -19.81
C GLU A 48 -4.39 3.98 -21.07
N ALA A 49 -5.70 3.76 -20.85
CA ALA A 49 -6.72 3.67 -21.89
C ALA A 49 -7.87 4.69 -21.70
N THR A 50 -7.63 5.77 -20.94
CA THR A 50 -8.64 6.79 -20.62
C THR A 50 -9.05 7.63 -21.83
N GLY A 51 -8.17 7.81 -22.80
CA GLY A 51 -8.41 8.66 -23.98
C GLY A 51 -8.46 10.16 -23.68
N LEU A 52 -8.03 10.58 -22.48
CA LEU A 52 -8.04 11.98 -22.06
C LEU A 52 -6.89 12.75 -22.73
N GLY A 53 -7.09 14.04 -23.00
CA GLY A 53 -6.08 14.91 -23.62
C GLY A 53 -4.82 15.12 -22.76
N TYR A 54 -4.84 14.71 -21.49
CA TYR A 54 -3.72 14.73 -20.55
C TYR A 54 -3.31 13.33 -20.10
N SER A 55 -3.65 12.28 -20.86
CA SER A 55 -3.19 10.91 -20.62
C SER A 55 -1.67 10.84 -20.55
N SER A 56 -1.16 9.80 -19.90
CA SER A 56 0.27 9.55 -19.80
C SER A 56 0.94 9.54 -21.17
N CYS A 57 2.01 10.29 -21.33
CA CYS A 57 2.89 10.24 -22.52
C CYS A 57 3.98 9.14 -22.41
N HIS A 58 4.01 8.39 -21.29
CA HIS A 58 4.93 7.29 -21.05
C HIS A 58 4.21 5.96 -21.22
N GLY A 59 4.46 5.26 -22.33
CA GLY A 59 3.84 3.97 -22.62
C GLY A 59 4.04 2.96 -21.48
N GLY A 60 2.94 2.31 -21.07
CA GLY A 60 2.97 1.34 -19.95
C GLY A 60 3.10 1.95 -18.56
N ARG A 61 2.82 3.23 -18.40
CA ARG A 61 2.78 3.92 -17.11
C ARG A 61 1.52 4.76 -16.99
N MET A 62 0.84 4.67 -15.85
CA MET A 62 -0.37 5.44 -15.56
C MET A 62 -0.42 5.81 -14.08
N HIS A 63 -0.81 7.04 -13.77
CA HIS A 63 -1.15 7.43 -12.40
C HIS A 63 -2.56 6.96 -12.01
N ALA A 64 -2.77 5.63 -12.00
CA ALA A 64 -4.07 5.03 -11.71
C ALA A 64 -4.46 5.17 -10.23
N CYS A 65 -3.50 5.42 -9.33
CA CYS A 65 -3.74 5.70 -7.91
C CYS A 65 -3.81 7.21 -7.58
N GLY A 66 -3.56 8.11 -8.56
CA GLY A 66 -3.70 9.57 -8.38
C GLY A 66 -2.52 10.27 -7.71
N HIS A 67 -1.34 9.66 -7.67
CA HIS A 67 -0.14 10.24 -7.05
C HIS A 67 0.35 11.52 -7.77
N ASP A 68 0.02 11.71 -9.04
CA ASP A 68 0.21 12.98 -9.75
C ASP A 68 -0.60 14.12 -9.11
N GLY A 69 -1.83 13.85 -8.71
CA GLY A 69 -2.67 14.77 -7.95
C GLY A 69 -2.10 15.08 -6.57
N HIS A 70 -1.63 14.05 -5.84
CA HIS A 70 -0.98 14.24 -4.53
C HIS A 70 0.26 15.11 -4.63
N THR A 71 1.12 14.83 -5.61
CA THR A 71 2.31 15.62 -5.91
C THR A 71 1.94 17.07 -6.27
N ALA A 72 0.94 17.27 -7.12
CA ALA A 72 0.47 18.60 -7.52
C ALA A 72 -0.08 19.41 -6.34
N MET A 73 -0.86 18.78 -5.45
CA MET A 73 -1.36 19.41 -4.22
C MET A 73 -0.23 19.84 -3.30
N LEU A 74 0.76 18.98 -3.06
CA LEU A 74 1.90 19.31 -2.20
C LEU A 74 2.77 20.42 -2.81
N LEU A 75 2.99 20.42 -4.13
CA LEU A 75 3.68 21.50 -4.84
C LEU A 75 2.90 22.82 -4.77
N GLY A 76 1.58 22.76 -4.90
CA GLY A 76 0.70 23.93 -4.75
C GLY A 76 0.79 24.53 -3.34
N ALA A 77 0.70 23.70 -2.31
CA ALA A 77 0.88 24.11 -0.91
C ALA A 77 2.27 24.70 -0.67
N ALA A 78 3.31 24.05 -1.19
CA ALA A 78 4.69 24.52 -1.12
C ALA A 78 4.86 25.92 -1.70
N ARG A 79 4.31 26.15 -2.90
CA ARG A 79 4.35 27.44 -3.59
C ARG A 79 3.61 28.53 -2.80
N TYR A 80 2.41 28.20 -2.31
CA TYR A 80 1.61 29.14 -1.52
C TYR A 80 2.32 29.55 -0.23
N LEU A 81 2.82 28.58 0.54
CA LEU A 81 3.50 28.83 1.81
C LEU A 81 4.84 29.55 1.64
N ALA A 82 5.56 29.28 0.55
CA ALA A 82 6.78 30.00 0.22
C ALA A 82 6.52 31.48 -0.14
N ALA A 83 5.43 31.76 -0.84
CA ALA A 83 5.06 33.11 -1.26
C ALA A 83 4.49 33.94 -0.09
N THR A 84 3.61 33.34 0.72
CA THR A 84 2.89 34.05 1.78
C THR A 84 3.65 34.16 3.09
N ARG A 85 4.52 33.16 3.37
CA ARG A 85 5.27 33.08 4.64
C ARG A 85 4.38 33.16 5.90
N ARG A 86 3.11 32.74 5.80
CA ARG A 86 2.13 32.82 6.90
C ARG A 86 2.22 31.60 7.81
N PHE A 87 3.37 31.36 8.40
CA PHE A 87 3.59 30.34 9.43
C PHE A 87 4.84 30.69 10.24
N ASP A 88 4.99 30.06 11.38
CA ASP A 88 6.16 30.20 12.26
C ASP A 88 6.69 28.80 12.61
N GLY A 89 7.90 28.48 12.14
CA GLY A 89 8.52 27.16 12.32
C GLY A 89 9.15 26.61 11.04
N THR A 90 9.16 25.30 10.90
CA THR A 90 9.76 24.59 9.75
C THR A 90 8.74 23.68 9.09
N LEU A 91 8.65 23.75 7.77
CA LEU A 91 7.92 22.80 6.92
C LEU A 91 8.90 21.86 6.27
N VAL A 92 8.60 20.57 6.34
CA VAL A 92 9.32 19.49 5.67
C VAL A 92 8.38 18.86 4.64
N LEU A 93 8.68 19.07 3.37
CA LEU A 93 7.86 18.64 2.24
C LEU A 93 8.49 17.37 1.67
N ILE A 94 7.83 16.24 1.83
CA ILE A 94 8.35 14.91 1.51
C ILE A 94 7.66 14.40 0.25
N PHE A 95 8.43 14.25 -0.82
CA PHE A 95 8.01 13.64 -2.07
C PHE A 95 8.55 12.22 -2.12
N GLN A 96 7.69 11.26 -1.80
CA GLN A 96 8.05 9.86 -1.65
C GLN A 96 7.94 9.11 -2.98
N PRO A 97 8.98 8.39 -3.42
CA PRO A 97 8.92 7.47 -4.57
C PRO A 97 8.38 6.11 -4.15
N ALA A 98 8.05 5.27 -5.14
CA ALA A 98 7.88 3.82 -5.02
C ALA A 98 6.95 3.39 -3.87
N GLU A 99 5.77 4.03 -3.75
CA GLU A 99 4.73 3.67 -2.81
C GLU A 99 4.14 2.31 -3.19
N GLU A 100 3.92 2.06 -4.47
CA GLU A 100 3.26 0.88 -5.03
C GLU A 100 4.14 -0.39 -4.95
N GLY A 101 4.28 -0.92 -3.74
CA GLY A 101 4.90 -2.24 -3.47
C GLY A 101 6.42 -2.31 -3.55
N GLN A 102 7.13 -1.19 -3.72
CA GLN A 102 8.59 -1.18 -3.80
C GLN A 102 9.28 -0.58 -2.55
N GLY A 103 8.52 -0.25 -1.49
CA GLY A 103 9.05 0.16 -0.19
C GLY A 103 9.76 1.50 -0.18
N GLY A 104 9.31 2.48 -0.99
CA GLY A 104 9.98 3.78 -1.10
C GLY A 104 10.05 4.54 0.22
N ALA A 105 9.00 4.49 1.04
CA ALA A 105 9.02 5.10 2.37
C ALA A 105 10.05 4.44 3.29
N GLU A 106 10.12 3.11 3.29
CA GLU A 106 11.10 2.35 4.06
C GLU A 106 12.54 2.68 3.63
N ALA A 107 12.77 2.78 2.30
CA ALA A 107 14.06 3.18 1.76
C ALA A 107 14.45 4.61 2.17
N MET A 108 13.51 5.55 2.20
CA MET A 108 13.75 6.92 2.68
C MET A 108 14.05 6.94 4.18
N LEU A 109 13.33 6.16 4.99
CA LEU A 109 13.58 6.02 6.43
C LEU A 109 14.97 5.41 6.70
N ALA A 110 15.32 4.35 5.98
CA ALA A 110 16.64 3.71 6.09
C ALA A 110 17.80 4.65 5.67
N ASP A 111 17.53 5.62 4.78
CA ASP A 111 18.47 6.68 4.39
C ASP A 111 18.47 7.89 5.35
N GLY A 112 17.86 7.75 6.53
CA GLY A 112 17.86 8.75 7.59
C GLY A 112 16.90 9.91 7.36
N LEU A 113 15.72 9.66 6.75
CA LEU A 113 14.74 10.72 6.48
C LEU A 113 14.38 11.53 7.73
N LEU A 114 14.00 10.86 8.82
CA LEU A 114 13.53 11.55 10.03
C LEU A 114 14.66 12.06 10.92
N GLU A 115 15.85 11.47 10.84
CA GLU A 115 17.05 11.95 11.49
C GLU A 115 17.57 13.26 10.86
N ARG A 116 17.52 13.34 9.54
CA ARG A 116 17.97 14.49 8.76
C ARG A 116 16.93 15.60 8.69
N PHE A 117 15.66 15.21 8.65
CA PHE A 117 14.50 16.10 8.51
C PHE A 117 13.44 15.79 9.56
N PRO A 118 13.75 16.00 10.85
CA PRO A 118 12.81 15.63 11.92
C PRO A 118 11.52 16.42 11.85
N CYS A 119 10.41 15.76 12.10
CA CYS A 119 9.06 16.31 12.16
C CYS A 119 8.44 16.03 13.52
N ASP A 120 7.72 17.02 14.08
CA ASP A 120 6.95 16.86 15.31
C ASP A 120 5.57 16.25 15.00
N ALA A 121 5.05 16.50 13.78
CA ALA A 121 3.88 15.86 13.21
C ALA A 121 4.06 15.68 11.70
N LEU A 122 3.46 14.62 11.15
CA LEU A 122 3.51 14.29 9.72
C LEU A 122 2.09 14.02 9.20
N PHE A 123 1.72 14.70 8.12
CA PHE A 123 0.43 14.52 7.46
C PHE A 123 0.62 14.11 6.00
N GLY A 124 -0.27 13.23 5.55
CA GLY A 124 -0.43 12.87 4.15
C GLY A 124 -1.91 12.86 3.79
N MET A 125 -2.21 13.07 2.52
CA MET A 125 -3.58 13.03 2.01
C MET A 125 -3.62 12.11 0.79
N HIS A 126 -4.69 11.33 0.67
CA HIS A 126 -4.93 10.45 -0.46
C HIS A 126 -6.28 10.79 -1.10
N ASN A 127 -6.36 10.84 -2.44
CA ASN A 127 -7.63 10.89 -3.13
C ASN A 127 -8.40 9.58 -2.92
N MET A 128 -9.71 9.67 -2.70
CA MET A 128 -10.53 8.49 -2.40
C MET A 128 -11.66 8.37 -3.43
N PRO A 129 -11.56 7.43 -4.39
CA PRO A 129 -12.67 7.13 -5.29
C PRO A 129 -13.94 6.75 -4.54
N GLY A 130 -15.06 7.38 -4.89
CA GLY A 130 -16.35 7.16 -4.23
C GLY A 130 -16.67 8.12 -3.08
N LEU A 131 -15.73 8.99 -2.71
CA LEU A 131 -16.01 10.20 -1.93
C LEU A 131 -16.30 11.34 -2.90
N GLU A 132 -17.37 12.11 -2.67
CA GLU A 132 -17.73 13.25 -3.52
C GLU A 132 -16.61 14.31 -3.49
N ALA A 133 -16.41 14.98 -4.64
CA ALA A 133 -15.41 16.04 -4.75
C ALA A 133 -15.70 17.16 -3.72
N GLY A 134 -14.66 17.64 -3.05
CA GLY A 134 -14.77 18.65 -1.99
C GLY A 134 -15.04 18.07 -0.59
N HIS A 135 -15.31 16.77 -0.48
CA HIS A 135 -15.44 16.12 0.81
C HIS A 135 -14.09 15.60 1.33
N LEU A 136 -13.92 15.71 2.64
CA LEU A 136 -12.74 15.25 3.37
C LEU A 136 -13.12 14.15 4.37
N GLY A 137 -12.37 13.05 4.39
CA GLY A 137 -12.57 11.96 5.33
C GLY A 137 -11.36 11.81 6.27
N PHE A 138 -11.64 11.67 7.56
CA PHE A 138 -10.61 11.48 8.59
C PHE A 138 -10.95 10.26 9.44
N ARG A 139 -9.93 9.53 9.84
CA ARG A 139 -10.09 8.39 10.73
C ARG A 139 -8.88 8.28 11.66
N ALA A 140 -9.14 8.33 12.97
CA ALA A 140 -8.17 7.99 13.99
C ALA A 140 -8.05 6.45 14.13
N GLY A 141 -6.88 5.98 14.52
CA GLY A 141 -6.59 4.54 14.59
C GLY A 141 -6.32 3.91 13.22
N PRO A 142 -6.60 2.61 13.05
CA PRO A 142 -6.32 1.90 11.80
C PRO A 142 -7.09 2.48 10.63
N MET A 143 -6.39 2.99 9.61
CA MET A 143 -6.98 3.60 8.43
C MET A 143 -6.79 2.76 7.18
N MET A 144 -5.55 2.33 6.87
CA MET A 144 -5.23 1.49 5.72
C MET A 144 -4.78 0.13 6.19
N ALA A 145 -5.22 -0.92 5.49
CA ALA A 145 -4.87 -2.29 5.82
C ALA A 145 -3.39 -2.57 5.53
N SER A 146 -2.81 -3.47 6.31
CA SER A 146 -1.53 -4.09 5.96
C SER A 146 -1.63 -4.85 4.65
N GLN A 147 -0.51 -5.06 4.00
CA GLN A 147 -0.41 -5.92 2.83
C GLN A 147 0.75 -6.90 2.99
N ASP A 148 0.45 -8.17 2.78
CA ASP A 148 1.42 -9.26 2.68
C ASP A 148 1.17 -10.05 1.41
N LEU A 149 2.22 -10.32 0.66
CA LEU A 149 2.18 -11.15 -0.53
C LEU A 149 2.90 -12.47 -0.26
N LEU A 150 2.29 -13.57 -0.68
CA LEU A 150 2.90 -14.89 -0.59
C LEU A 150 3.00 -15.52 -1.98
N SER A 151 4.17 -16.08 -2.30
CA SER A 151 4.36 -16.99 -3.42
C SER A 151 4.55 -18.39 -2.85
N VAL A 152 3.67 -19.31 -3.19
CA VAL A 152 3.66 -20.68 -2.68
C VAL A 152 3.93 -21.62 -3.84
N THR A 153 4.95 -22.44 -3.70
CA THR A 153 5.25 -23.54 -4.64
C THR A 153 4.94 -24.87 -3.98
N LEU A 154 4.12 -25.68 -4.60
CA LEU A 154 3.87 -27.06 -4.23
C LEU A 154 4.61 -27.95 -5.22
N GLU A 155 5.54 -28.76 -4.70
CA GLU A 155 6.31 -29.73 -5.47
C GLU A 155 5.74 -31.14 -5.27
N GLY A 156 5.48 -31.82 -6.37
CA GLY A 156 5.01 -33.21 -6.41
C GLY A 156 5.86 -34.07 -7.33
N VAL A 157 5.25 -35.10 -7.90
CA VAL A 157 5.88 -35.97 -8.89
C VAL A 157 4.98 -36.01 -10.13
N GLY A 158 5.47 -35.40 -11.22
CA GLY A 158 4.75 -35.36 -12.49
C GLY A 158 4.63 -36.76 -13.13
N GLY A 159 3.65 -36.91 -14.02
CA GLY A 159 3.45 -38.20 -14.67
C GLY A 159 2.40 -38.21 -15.78
N HIS A 160 2.18 -39.39 -16.36
CA HIS A 160 1.17 -39.55 -17.38
C HIS A 160 -0.25 -39.60 -16.77
N GLY A 161 -1.19 -38.80 -17.29
CA GLY A 161 -2.51 -38.64 -16.73
C GLY A 161 -3.34 -39.93 -16.63
N SER A 162 -3.01 -41.00 -17.41
CA SER A 162 -3.65 -42.33 -17.31
C SER A 162 -3.01 -43.25 -16.24
N MET A 163 -1.91 -42.80 -15.60
CA MET A 163 -1.20 -43.56 -14.55
C MET A 163 -1.04 -42.70 -13.26
N PRO A 164 -2.12 -42.11 -12.70
CA PRO A 164 -2.02 -41.19 -11.57
C PRO A 164 -1.46 -41.83 -10.31
N HIS A 165 -1.55 -43.14 -10.16
CA HIS A 165 -1.04 -43.91 -9.02
C HIS A 165 0.51 -43.93 -8.95
N LEU A 166 1.22 -43.51 -10.00
CA LEU A 166 2.67 -43.36 -10.06
C LEU A 166 3.13 -41.91 -9.87
N SER A 167 2.21 -41.01 -9.57
CA SER A 167 2.45 -39.56 -9.48
C SER A 167 2.04 -39.02 -8.11
N VAL A 168 2.51 -37.82 -7.80
CA VAL A 168 2.05 -37.00 -6.69
C VAL A 168 1.57 -35.68 -7.28
N ASP A 169 0.26 -35.44 -7.26
CA ASP A 169 -0.36 -34.36 -8.02
C ASP A 169 -0.42 -33.02 -7.26
N PRO A 170 0.47 -32.06 -7.56
CA PRO A 170 0.46 -30.76 -6.89
C PRO A 170 -0.68 -29.86 -7.36
N LEU A 171 -1.31 -30.08 -8.52
CA LEU A 171 -2.49 -29.34 -8.95
C LEU A 171 -3.68 -29.67 -8.05
N LEU A 172 -3.88 -30.93 -7.72
CA LEU A 172 -4.92 -31.36 -6.79
C LEU A 172 -4.68 -30.80 -5.38
N ALA A 173 -3.44 -30.87 -4.90
CA ALA A 173 -3.03 -30.31 -3.60
C ALA A 173 -3.28 -28.80 -3.55
N ALA A 174 -2.89 -28.05 -4.60
CA ALA A 174 -3.11 -26.61 -4.71
C ALA A 174 -4.59 -26.24 -4.72
N SER A 175 -5.41 -26.98 -5.46
CA SER A 175 -6.86 -26.78 -5.51
C SER A 175 -7.51 -26.98 -4.13
N SER A 176 -7.10 -28.02 -3.42
CA SER A 176 -7.54 -28.28 -2.04
C SER A 176 -7.09 -27.17 -1.09
N ALA A 177 -5.84 -26.70 -1.20
CA ALA A 177 -5.34 -25.58 -0.41
C ALA A 177 -6.16 -24.30 -0.65
N VAL A 178 -6.51 -23.96 -1.89
CA VAL A 178 -7.36 -22.79 -2.21
C VAL A 178 -8.70 -22.88 -1.47
N MET A 179 -9.34 -24.04 -1.48
CA MET A 179 -10.61 -24.24 -0.77
C MET A 179 -10.43 -24.16 0.76
N ALA A 180 -9.40 -24.79 1.32
CA ALA A 180 -9.14 -24.79 2.75
C ALA A 180 -8.81 -23.38 3.28
N LEU A 181 -8.10 -22.57 2.50
CA LEU A 181 -7.75 -21.17 2.84
C LEU A 181 -8.98 -20.28 3.04
N GLN A 182 -10.12 -20.58 2.43
CA GLN A 182 -11.37 -19.83 2.66
C GLN A 182 -11.84 -19.91 4.12
N SER A 183 -11.40 -20.91 4.86
CA SER A 183 -11.74 -21.07 6.29
C SER A 183 -10.97 -20.11 7.19
N VAL A 184 -9.85 -19.52 6.75
CA VAL A 184 -8.97 -18.67 7.59
C VAL A 184 -9.76 -17.49 8.14
N VAL A 185 -10.33 -16.66 7.31
CA VAL A 185 -11.13 -15.51 7.76
C VAL A 185 -12.44 -15.98 8.38
N ALA A 186 -13.14 -16.91 7.72
CA ALA A 186 -14.47 -17.31 8.14
C ALA A 186 -14.52 -18.06 9.48
N ARG A 187 -13.41 -18.65 9.97
CA ARG A 187 -13.39 -19.51 11.17
C ARG A 187 -12.28 -19.19 12.17
N ASN A 188 -11.33 -18.31 11.84
CA ASN A 188 -10.21 -18.01 12.75
C ASN A 188 -10.13 -16.51 13.11
N VAL A 189 -10.71 -15.61 12.31
CA VAL A 189 -10.71 -14.18 12.61
C VAL A 189 -12.00 -13.80 13.33
N ASP A 190 -11.88 -12.95 14.34
CA ASP A 190 -13.04 -12.35 15.02
C ASP A 190 -13.91 -11.61 13.97
N PRO A 191 -15.23 -11.89 13.91
CA PRO A 191 -16.12 -11.27 12.92
C PRO A 191 -16.21 -9.74 13.03
N GLN A 192 -15.78 -9.13 14.15
CA GLN A 192 -15.68 -7.68 14.32
C GLN A 192 -14.37 -7.11 13.77
N LYS A 193 -13.41 -7.94 13.38
CA LYS A 193 -12.13 -7.52 12.83
C LYS A 193 -12.03 -7.79 11.34
N ALA A 194 -11.50 -6.83 10.59
CA ALA A 194 -11.37 -6.95 9.14
C ALA A 194 -10.06 -7.64 8.75
N ALA A 195 -10.20 -8.71 7.96
CA ALA A 195 -9.10 -9.36 7.27
C ALA A 195 -9.53 -9.91 5.93
N VAL A 196 -8.59 -10.06 5.00
CA VAL A 196 -8.82 -10.61 3.66
C VAL A 196 -7.70 -11.60 3.34
N VAL A 197 -8.07 -12.75 2.80
CA VAL A 197 -7.17 -13.74 2.20
C VAL A 197 -7.63 -13.98 0.78
N THR A 198 -6.83 -13.56 -0.19
CA THR A 198 -7.12 -13.73 -1.61
C THR A 198 -6.06 -14.64 -2.23
N VAL A 199 -6.50 -15.67 -2.94
CA VAL A 199 -5.67 -16.41 -3.88
C VAL A 199 -5.89 -15.79 -5.26
N GLY A 200 -4.93 -14.95 -5.68
CA GLY A 200 -5.04 -14.20 -6.94
C GLY A 200 -4.61 -14.99 -8.17
N ALA A 201 -3.80 -16.04 -7.99
CA ALA A 201 -3.38 -16.91 -9.09
C ALA A 201 -3.14 -18.35 -8.60
N LEU A 202 -3.49 -19.31 -9.48
CA LEU A 202 -3.07 -20.70 -9.42
C LEU A 202 -2.55 -21.07 -10.81
N GLN A 203 -1.31 -21.53 -10.90
CA GLN A 203 -0.65 -21.92 -12.15
C GLN A 203 -0.07 -23.33 -12.00
N ALA A 204 -0.52 -24.25 -12.84
CA ALA A 204 -0.05 -25.63 -12.86
C ALA A 204 -0.38 -26.32 -14.19
N GLY A 205 0.59 -27.05 -14.75
CA GLY A 205 0.41 -27.86 -15.96
C GLY A 205 0.18 -27.04 -17.24
N GLU A 206 0.37 -27.72 -18.37
CA GLU A 206 0.17 -27.15 -19.70
C GLU A 206 -0.65 -28.08 -20.62
N ALA A 207 -0.71 -29.37 -20.31
CA ALA A 207 -1.38 -30.37 -21.13
C ALA A 207 -2.37 -31.21 -20.32
N ALA A 208 -3.52 -31.50 -20.91
CA ALA A 208 -4.62 -32.20 -20.24
C ALA A 208 -4.32 -33.66 -19.83
N ASN A 209 -3.32 -34.28 -20.46
CA ASN A 209 -2.95 -35.68 -20.22
C ASN A 209 -1.62 -35.83 -19.43
N VAL A 210 -1.11 -34.74 -18.86
CA VAL A 210 0.13 -34.71 -18.06
C VAL A 210 -0.15 -34.14 -16.66
N ILE A 211 0.16 -34.93 -15.63
CA ILE A 211 0.18 -34.43 -14.25
C ILE A 211 1.45 -33.58 -14.08
N PRO A 212 1.32 -32.30 -13.66
CA PRO A 212 2.49 -31.42 -13.53
C PRO A 212 3.36 -31.83 -12.35
N GLN A 213 4.62 -31.40 -12.37
CA GLN A 213 5.52 -31.61 -11.26
C GLN A 213 5.37 -30.57 -10.15
N ARG A 214 4.87 -29.37 -10.49
CA ARG A 214 4.65 -28.29 -9.53
C ARG A 214 3.41 -27.49 -9.81
N ALA A 215 2.88 -26.88 -8.75
CA ALA A 215 1.84 -25.86 -8.82
C ALA A 215 2.30 -24.61 -8.04
N VAL A 216 1.93 -23.43 -8.53
CA VAL A 216 2.26 -22.14 -7.89
C VAL A 216 0.99 -21.40 -7.54
N LEU A 217 0.86 -20.96 -6.29
CA LEU A 217 -0.18 -20.06 -5.81
C LEU A 217 0.41 -18.69 -5.51
N ARG A 218 -0.33 -17.63 -5.83
CA ARG A 218 0.00 -16.27 -5.40
C ARG A 218 -1.13 -15.73 -4.55
N LEU A 219 -0.80 -15.28 -3.35
CA LEU A 219 -1.77 -14.82 -2.37
C LEU A 219 -1.50 -13.37 -1.98
N SER A 220 -2.59 -12.66 -1.68
CA SER A 220 -2.56 -11.35 -1.02
C SER A 220 -3.34 -11.45 0.27
N LEU A 221 -2.70 -11.05 1.38
CA LEU A 221 -3.30 -11.02 2.71
C LEU A 221 -3.38 -9.58 3.16
N ARG A 222 -4.51 -9.20 3.79
CA ARG A 222 -4.72 -7.86 4.32
C ARG A 222 -5.39 -7.92 5.68
N ALA A 223 -5.03 -7.02 6.59
CA ALA A 223 -5.66 -6.87 7.90
C ALA A 223 -5.58 -5.42 8.37
N LEU A 224 -6.57 -4.98 9.17
CA LEU A 224 -6.57 -3.67 9.84
C LEU A 224 -6.03 -3.71 11.28
N ASP A 225 -5.56 -4.88 11.73
CA ASP A 225 -5.06 -5.11 13.08
C ASP A 225 -3.79 -5.95 13.00
N GLY A 226 -2.72 -5.52 13.67
CA GLY A 226 -1.42 -6.21 13.61
C GLY A 226 -1.45 -7.63 14.20
N GLN A 227 -2.27 -7.89 15.22
CA GLN A 227 -2.41 -9.23 15.81
C GLN A 227 -3.19 -10.16 14.88
N VAL A 228 -4.24 -9.64 14.24
CA VAL A 228 -5.00 -10.37 13.20
C VAL A 228 -4.11 -10.68 12.01
N ARG A 229 -3.28 -9.74 11.56
CA ARG A 229 -2.29 -9.95 10.50
C ARG A 229 -1.41 -11.16 10.79
N GLU A 230 -0.81 -11.19 11.97
CA GLU A 230 0.08 -12.28 12.37
C GLU A 230 -0.67 -13.62 12.47
N GLN A 231 -1.84 -13.62 13.07
CA GLN A 231 -2.72 -14.79 13.15
C GLN A 231 -3.08 -15.35 11.77
N VAL A 232 -3.44 -14.48 10.81
CA VAL A 232 -3.78 -14.87 9.44
C VAL A 232 -2.57 -15.45 8.72
N LEU A 233 -1.40 -14.79 8.81
CA LEU A 233 -0.15 -15.27 8.23
C LEU A 233 0.21 -16.66 8.73
N GLN A 234 0.17 -16.87 10.05
CA GLN A 234 0.47 -18.15 10.67
C GLN A 234 -0.52 -19.24 10.21
N ARG A 235 -1.83 -18.91 10.18
CA ARG A 235 -2.85 -19.89 9.82
C ARG A 235 -2.80 -20.26 8.34
N VAL A 236 -2.54 -19.30 7.46
CA VAL A 236 -2.34 -19.53 6.02
C VAL A 236 -1.17 -20.47 5.77
N ARG A 237 -0.01 -20.23 6.40
CA ARG A 237 1.17 -21.11 6.30
C ARG A 237 0.85 -22.54 6.74
N GLN A 238 0.25 -22.69 7.93
CA GLN A 238 -0.12 -23.99 8.47
C GLN A 238 -1.07 -24.77 7.54
N ILE A 239 -2.10 -24.12 6.98
CA ILE A 239 -3.03 -24.76 6.07
C ILE A 239 -2.32 -25.23 4.80
N ILE A 240 -1.47 -24.39 4.20
CA ILE A 240 -0.72 -24.72 2.99
C ILE A 240 0.18 -25.95 3.22
N GLU A 241 0.94 -25.95 4.29
CA GLU A 241 1.87 -27.04 4.63
C GLU A 241 1.12 -28.35 4.87
N LEU A 242 0.03 -28.31 5.64
CA LEU A 242 -0.77 -29.50 5.95
C LEU A 242 -1.52 -30.01 4.72
N GLN A 243 -2.05 -29.12 3.87
CA GLN A 243 -2.70 -29.54 2.63
C GLN A 243 -1.70 -30.16 1.64
N ALA A 244 -0.52 -29.56 1.47
CA ALA A 244 0.53 -30.14 0.67
C ALA A 244 0.90 -31.56 1.16
N ALA A 245 1.18 -31.69 2.45
CA ALA A 245 1.53 -32.96 3.07
C ALA A 245 0.47 -34.05 2.91
N SER A 246 -0.83 -33.67 3.01
CA SER A 246 -1.97 -34.61 2.86
C SER A 246 -2.05 -35.25 1.47
N TYR A 247 -1.47 -34.60 0.47
CA TYR A 247 -1.35 -35.10 -0.92
C TYR A 247 0.04 -35.63 -1.25
N GLY A 248 0.96 -35.70 -0.27
CA GLY A 248 2.33 -36.15 -0.49
C GLY A 248 3.24 -35.10 -1.15
N CYS A 249 2.80 -33.87 -1.31
CA CYS A 249 3.55 -32.76 -1.86
C CYS A 249 4.43 -32.08 -0.81
N GLN A 250 5.48 -31.40 -1.26
CA GLN A 250 6.27 -30.46 -0.44
C GLN A 250 5.83 -29.03 -0.76
N ALA A 251 5.71 -28.17 0.27
CA ALA A 251 5.41 -26.77 0.11
C ALA A 251 6.61 -25.89 0.43
N SER A 252 6.86 -24.89 -0.39
CA SER A 252 7.75 -23.76 -0.08
C SER A 252 6.96 -22.46 -0.14
N ILE A 253 7.17 -21.57 0.84
CA ILE A 253 6.44 -20.32 0.98
C ILE A 253 7.41 -19.16 1.07
N GLU A 254 7.43 -18.34 0.04
CA GLU A 254 8.14 -17.06 0.05
C GLU A 254 7.16 -15.96 0.50
N HIS A 255 7.59 -15.14 1.46
CA HIS A 255 6.79 -14.07 2.03
C HIS A 255 7.43 -12.71 1.72
N TYR A 256 6.65 -11.84 1.13
CA TYR A 256 7.01 -10.47 0.79
C TYR A 256 6.11 -9.52 1.58
N PRO A 257 6.52 -9.07 2.79
CA PRO A 257 5.78 -8.06 3.54
C PRO A 257 5.87 -6.74 2.75
N ALA A 258 4.71 -6.15 2.43
CA ALA A 258 4.67 -4.88 1.71
C ALA A 258 4.54 -3.71 2.70
N TYR A 259 3.43 -3.67 3.45
CA TYR A 259 3.15 -2.57 4.38
C TYR A 259 2.54 -3.05 5.69
N PRO A 260 2.89 -2.42 6.84
CA PRO A 260 2.15 -2.56 8.07
C PRO A 260 0.79 -1.85 7.98
N VAL A 261 -0.06 -2.06 8.98
CA VAL A 261 -1.28 -1.26 9.15
C VAL A 261 -0.93 0.21 9.32
N LEU A 262 -1.55 1.10 8.55
CA LEU A 262 -1.47 2.53 8.80
C LEU A 262 -2.38 2.87 9.98
N VAL A 263 -1.79 3.40 11.04
CA VAL A 263 -2.50 3.79 12.26
C VAL A 263 -2.30 5.30 12.47
N ASN A 264 -3.37 6.06 12.33
CA ASN A 264 -3.34 7.50 12.58
C ASN A 264 -3.47 7.78 14.07
N SER A 265 -2.67 8.70 14.59
CA SER A 265 -2.78 9.23 15.94
C SER A 265 -4.10 10.01 16.14
N VAL A 266 -4.64 9.95 17.34
CA VAL A 266 -5.94 10.56 17.65
C VAL A 266 -5.85 12.09 17.61
N GLU A 267 -4.79 12.64 18.21
CA GLU A 267 -4.60 14.09 18.37
C GLU A 267 -4.41 14.77 17.01
N GLU A 268 -3.50 14.27 16.17
CA GLU A 268 -3.22 14.83 14.85
C GLU A 268 -4.40 14.63 13.89
N THR A 269 -5.13 13.52 14.02
CA THR A 269 -6.34 13.31 13.21
C THR A 269 -7.43 14.32 13.57
N GLU A 270 -7.65 14.57 14.85
CA GLU A 270 -8.65 15.55 15.28
C GLU A 270 -8.24 16.99 14.88
N PHE A 271 -6.95 17.32 15.01
CA PHE A 271 -6.41 18.59 14.52
C PHE A 271 -6.67 18.75 12.99
N ALA A 272 -6.31 17.75 12.20
CA ALA A 272 -6.54 17.78 10.75
C ALA A 272 -8.04 17.88 10.40
N ARG A 273 -8.89 17.18 11.15
CA ARG A 273 -10.35 17.25 10.99
C ARG A 273 -10.89 18.65 11.23
N GLN A 274 -10.43 19.33 12.29
CA GLN A 274 -10.83 20.71 12.61
C GLN A 274 -10.43 21.67 11.50
N VAL A 275 -9.18 21.56 10.99
CA VAL A 275 -8.72 22.33 9.83
C VAL A 275 -9.59 22.06 8.60
N GLY A 276 -9.96 20.80 8.38
CA GLY A 276 -10.87 20.40 7.30
C GLY A 276 -12.24 21.09 7.42
N VAL A 277 -12.81 21.14 8.62
CA VAL A 277 -14.09 21.83 8.90
C VAL A 277 -13.98 23.34 8.67
N GLU A 278 -12.89 23.96 9.10
CA GLU A 278 -12.64 25.39 8.86
C GLU A 278 -12.51 25.72 7.37
N LEU A 279 -11.93 24.82 6.59
CA LEU A 279 -11.70 25.02 5.16
C LEU A 279 -12.94 24.74 4.30
N ALA A 280 -13.61 23.60 4.55
CA ALA A 280 -14.65 23.06 3.66
C ALA A 280 -16.07 23.17 4.24
N GLY A 281 -16.22 23.42 5.55
CA GLY A 281 -17.49 23.33 6.24
C GLY A 281 -17.76 21.96 6.86
N ALA A 282 -18.53 21.92 7.94
CA ALA A 282 -18.78 20.69 8.70
C ALA A 282 -19.55 19.63 7.88
N GLU A 283 -20.41 20.05 6.97
CA GLU A 283 -21.18 19.16 6.09
C GLU A 283 -20.29 18.41 5.06
N GLN A 284 -19.11 18.96 4.74
CA GLN A 284 -18.16 18.38 3.79
C GLN A 284 -17.12 17.51 4.47
N VAL A 285 -17.05 17.54 5.80
CA VAL A 285 -16.15 16.70 6.58
C VAL A 285 -16.89 15.46 7.06
N ALA A 286 -16.66 14.34 6.40
CA ALA A 286 -17.29 13.09 6.78
C ALA A 286 -16.77 12.60 8.13
N ALA A 287 -17.59 12.68 9.16
CA ALA A 287 -17.39 11.94 10.38
C ALA A 287 -17.54 10.45 10.05
N ASP A 288 -16.42 9.73 10.04
CA ASP A 288 -16.33 8.26 10.01
C ASP A 288 -17.05 7.49 8.88
N ARG A 289 -17.36 8.13 7.74
CA ARG A 289 -17.86 7.41 6.56
C ARG A 289 -16.85 6.43 5.98
N LEU A 290 -15.59 6.59 6.30
CA LEU A 290 -14.52 5.64 5.99
C LEU A 290 -14.52 4.42 6.95
N GLY A 291 -15.19 4.51 8.10
CA GLY A 291 -15.27 3.45 9.11
C GLY A 291 -16.18 2.28 8.79
N GLN A 292 -17.08 2.41 7.84
CA GLN A 292 -18.05 1.34 7.50
C GLN A 292 -17.63 0.43 6.34
N ARG A 293 -16.55 0.75 5.64
CA ARG A 293 -15.96 -0.15 4.64
C ARG A 293 -14.45 -0.16 4.85
N PRO A 294 -13.81 -1.34 5.02
CA PRO A 294 -12.37 -1.39 4.94
C PRO A 294 -11.98 -0.78 3.61
N VAL A 295 -11.12 0.24 3.64
CA VAL A 295 -10.52 0.80 2.43
C VAL A 295 -9.58 -0.29 1.90
N VAL A 296 -10.14 -1.13 1.07
CA VAL A 296 -9.40 -2.06 0.23
C VAL A 296 -9.23 -1.30 -1.07
N GLU A 297 -8.01 -0.86 -1.36
CA GLU A 297 -7.69 -0.32 -2.67
C GLU A 297 -8.23 -1.27 -3.74
N ARG A 298 -9.06 -0.75 -4.62
CA ARG A 298 -9.45 -1.47 -5.81
C ARG A 298 -8.28 -1.33 -6.79
N GLY A 299 -7.45 -2.37 -6.90
CA GLY A 299 -6.48 -2.51 -7.97
C GLY A 299 -7.17 -2.66 -9.32
#